data_4c805dac646320d8248656f494d74bdb
#
_entry.id   4c805dac646320d8248656f494d74bdb
#
_cell.length_a   1.000
_cell.length_b   1.000
_cell.length_c   1.000
_cell.angle_alpha   90.00
_cell.angle_beta   90.00
_cell.angle_gamma   90.00
#
_symmetry.space_group_name_H-M   'P 1'
#
loop_
_entity.id
_entity.type
_entity.pdbx_description
1 polymer ?
#
loop_
_entity_poly.entity_id
_entity_poly.type
_entity_poly.pdbx_seq_one_letter_code
_entity_poly.pdbx_strand_id
1 'polypeptide(L)'
;SELRAQLQGTGISVTRNGDNIILNMPSNITFDVDQDAVKPGFYPTLNSVAIVLRKFNRTLIDVNGHTDSTGSLKHNQDLSQRRAESVAGYLGGQGIDQRRMSAVGFGPSQPVASNASEAGRSQNRRVEIQIAPITQS
;
A
#
# COMPACT_ATOMS: atom_id res chain seq x y z
N SER A 1 2.98 -3.27 18.28
CA SER A 1 2.05 -2.19 18.01
C SER A 1 0.67 -2.75 17.69
N GLU A 2 -0.34 -1.91 17.78
CA GLU A 2 -1.71 -2.33 17.48
C GLU A 2 -1.87 -2.75 16.03
N LEU A 3 -1.26 -2.02 15.09
CA LEU A 3 -1.29 -2.40 13.67
C LEU A 3 -0.71 -3.78 13.45
N ARG A 4 0.43 -4.07 14.07
CA ARG A 4 1.06 -5.38 13.90
C ARG A 4 0.17 -6.49 14.44
N ALA A 5 -0.48 -6.27 15.58
CA ALA A 5 -1.41 -7.25 16.15
C ALA A 5 -2.63 -7.45 15.26
N GLN A 6 -3.21 -6.36 14.73
CA GLN A 6 -4.40 -6.42 13.87
C GLN A 6 -4.12 -7.10 12.53
N LEU A 7 -2.89 -6.98 12.02
CA LEU A 7 -2.55 -7.47 10.68
C LEU A 7 -1.81 -8.80 10.68
N GLN A 8 -1.65 -9.41 11.85
CA GLN A 8 -0.99 -10.71 11.96
C GLN A 8 -1.75 -11.75 11.15
N GLY A 9 -1.02 -12.49 10.31
CA GLY A 9 -1.62 -13.54 9.48
C GLY A 9 -2.27 -13.06 8.18
N THR A 10 -2.22 -11.76 7.87
CA THR A 10 -2.89 -11.22 6.67
C THR A 10 -1.97 -11.17 5.44
N GLY A 11 -0.69 -11.41 5.59
CA GLY A 11 0.30 -11.23 4.52
C GLY A 11 0.86 -9.82 4.43
N ILE A 12 0.32 -8.87 5.18
CA ILE A 12 0.89 -7.52 5.27
C ILE A 12 2.04 -7.54 6.27
N SER A 13 3.18 -6.96 5.89
CA SER A 13 4.28 -6.75 6.82
C SER A 13 4.26 -5.31 7.32
N VAL A 14 4.62 -5.14 8.60
CA VAL A 14 4.65 -3.84 9.28
C VAL A 14 6.09 -3.53 9.62
N THR A 15 6.62 -2.44 9.08
CA THR A 15 8.00 -2.01 9.32
C THR A 15 7.98 -0.62 9.93
N ARG A 16 8.86 -0.39 10.88
CA ARG A 16 9.00 0.93 11.48
C ARG A 16 10.26 1.61 10.93
N ASN A 17 10.12 2.88 10.56
CA ASN A 17 11.21 3.70 10.07
C ASN A 17 11.15 5.04 10.80
N GLY A 18 11.92 5.17 11.90
CA GLY A 18 11.81 6.33 12.77
C GLY A 18 10.42 6.39 13.39
N ASP A 19 9.74 7.54 13.23
CA ASP A 19 8.37 7.71 13.71
C ASP A 19 7.32 7.23 12.70
N ASN A 20 7.75 6.84 11.51
CA ASN A 20 6.85 6.39 10.45
C ASN A 20 6.66 4.88 10.52
N ILE A 21 5.48 4.44 10.08
CA ILE A 21 5.15 3.03 9.94
C ILE A 21 4.89 2.77 8.47
N ILE A 22 5.44 1.68 7.95
CA ILE A 22 5.24 1.26 6.55
C ILE A 22 4.54 -0.08 6.55
N LEU A 23 3.36 -0.12 5.92
CA LEU A 23 2.63 -1.35 5.68
C LEU A 23 2.93 -1.80 4.26
N ASN A 24 3.49 -3.00 4.11
CA ASN A 24 3.80 -3.54 2.80
C ASN A 24 2.75 -4.58 2.41
N MET A 25 2.05 -4.32 1.30
CA MET A 25 1.00 -5.19 0.79
C MET A 25 1.46 -5.80 -0.54
N PRO A 26 1.82 -7.08 -0.56
CA PRO A 26 2.17 -7.75 -1.82
C PRO A 26 1.00 -7.70 -2.81
N SER A 27 1.28 -7.42 -4.08
CA SER A 27 0.22 -7.27 -5.08
C SER A 27 -0.58 -8.55 -5.30
N ASN A 28 0.05 -9.73 -5.15
CA ASN A 28 -0.63 -10.99 -5.43
C ASN A 28 -1.75 -11.31 -4.44
N ILE A 29 -1.72 -10.74 -3.22
CA ILE A 29 -2.82 -10.91 -2.26
C ILE A 29 -3.83 -9.79 -2.36
N THR A 30 -3.47 -8.66 -2.94
CA THR A 30 -4.30 -7.45 -2.99
C THR A 30 -5.05 -7.34 -4.31
N PHE A 31 -4.45 -7.74 -5.43
CA PHE A 31 -5.00 -7.58 -6.78
C PHE A 31 -4.80 -8.86 -7.61
N ASP A 32 -5.67 -9.04 -8.60
CA ASP A 32 -5.40 -10.01 -9.66
C ASP A 32 -4.40 -9.42 -10.65
N VAL A 33 -3.81 -10.29 -11.48
CA VAL A 33 -2.79 -9.88 -12.45
C VAL A 33 -3.36 -8.78 -13.36
N ASP A 34 -2.61 -7.70 -13.52
CA ASP A 34 -2.94 -6.53 -14.34
C ASP A 34 -4.26 -5.82 -13.96
N GLN A 35 -4.84 -6.17 -12.83
CA GLN A 35 -6.05 -5.51 -12.35
C GLN A 35 -5.72 -4.45 -11.30
N ASP A 36 -6.57 -3.42 -11.23
CA ASP A 36 -6.42 -2.33 -10.28
C ASP A 36 -7.51 -2.31 -9.21
N ALA A 37 -8.46 -3.22 -9.28
CA ALA A 37 -9.49 -3.36 -8.25
C ALA A 37 -8.98 -4.25 -7.12
N VAL A 38 -9.17 -3.80 -5.88
CA VAL A 38 -8.81 -4.60 -4.71
C VAL A 38 -9.67 -5.87 -4.71
N LYS A 39 -9.03 -7.01 -4.48
CA LYS A 39 -9.75 -8.30 -4.40
C LYS A 39 -10.71 -8.28 -3.20
N PRO A 40 -11.97 -8.75 -3.37
CA PRO A 40 -12.91 -8.78 -2.26
C PRO A 40 -12.41 -9.55 -1.03
N GLY A 41 -11.59 -10.58 -1.24
CA GLY A 41 -10.99 -11.33 -0.13
C GLY A 41 -10.02 -10.52 0.71
N PHE A 42 -9.56 -9.37 0.19
CA PHE A 42 -8.66 -8.48 0.91
C PHE A 42 -9.40 -7.38 1.67
N TYR A 43 -10.70 -7.19 1.42
CA TYR A 43 -11.48 -6.15 2.11
C TYR A 43 -11.41 -6.24 3.63
N PRO A 44 -11.55 -7.42 4.26
CA PRO A 44 -11.46 -7.48 5.72
C PRO A 44 -10.13 -6.98 6.27
N THR A 45 -9.04 -7.23 5.54
CA THR A 45 -7.70 -6.75 5.93
C THR A 45 -7.64 -5.22 5.87
N LEU A 46 -8.14 -4.61 4.79
CA LEU A 46 -8.18 -3.15 4.68
C LEU A 46 -9.14 -2.54 5.70
N ASN A 47 -10.22 -3.23 6.04
CA ASN A 47 -11.11 -2.77 7.11
C ASN A 47 -10.37 -2.70 8.44
N SER A 48 -9.50 -3.66 8.73
CA SER A 48 -8.68 -3.65 9.94
C SER A 48 -7.69 -2.49 9.94
N VAL A 49 -7.07 -2.21 8.79
CA VAL A 49 -6.20 -1.04 8.64
C VAL A 49 -6.98 0.25 8.91
N ALA A 50 -8.18 0.35 8.32
CA ALA A 50 -9.01 1.56 8.48
C ALA A 50 -9.41 1.79 9.95
N ILE A 51 -9.71 0.72 10.70
CA ILE A 51 -10.04 0.84 12.13
C ILE A 51 -8.90 1.53 12.88
N VAL A 52 -7.67 1.09 12.65
CA VAL A 52 -6.51 1.67 13.33
C VAL A 52 -6.26 3.11 12.87
N LEU A 53 -6.39 3.38 11.56
CA LEU A 53 -6.19 4.72 11.02
C LEU A 53 -7.23 5.72 11.51
N ARG A 54 -8.47 5.28 11.75
CA ARG A 54 -9.49 6.14 12.36
C ARG A 54 -9.17 6.43 13.82
N LYS A 55 -8.66 5.44 14.54
CA LYS A 55 -8.32 5.58 15.95
C LYS A 55 -7.13 6.54 16.14
N PHE A 56 -6.11 6.40 15.30
CA PHE A 56 -4.92 7.26 15.35
C PHE A 56 -5.02 8.30 14.23
N ASN A 57 -5.96 9.25 14.40
CA ASN A 57 -6.39 10.14 13.33
C ASN A 57 -5.46 11.32 13.06
N ARG A 58 -4.38 11.48 13.82
CA ARG A 58 -3.41 12.55 13.61
C ARG A 58 -2.18 12.03 12.85
N THR A 59 -2.44 11.37 11.74
CA THR A 59 -1.39 10.85 10.88
C THR A 59 -1.69 11.20 9.43
N LEU A 60 -0.62 11.36 8.64
CA LEU A 60 -0.70 11.46 7.18
C LEU A 60 -0.41 10.10 6.59
N ILE A 61 -1.10 9.79 5.51
CA ILE A 61 -1.10 8.45 4.92
C ILE A 61 -0.70 8.58 3.45
N ASP A 62 0.45 8.01 3.08
CA ASP A 62 0.91 7.97 1.69
C ASP A 62 0.73 6.55 1.17
N VAL A 63 -0.10 6.40 0.14
CA VAL A 63 -0.34 5.11 -0.52
C VAL A 63 0.48 5.10 -1.80
N ASN A 64 1.50 4.24 -1.85
CA ASN A 64 2.48 4.23 -2.94
C ASN A 64 2.43 2.89 -3.67
N GLY A 65 2.14 2.94 -4.98
CA GLY A 65 2.09 1.74 -5.83
C GLY A 65 3.42 1.50 -6.52
N HIS A 66 3.82 0.24 -6.60
CA HIS A 66 5.08 -0.17 -7.23
C HIS A 66 4.88 -1.41 -8.09
N THR A 67 5.67 -1.49 -9.17
CA THR A 67 5.67 -2.65 -10.07
C THR A 67 7.08 -3.22 -10.18
N ASP A 68 7.19 -4.39 -10.85
CA ASP A 68 8.49 -4.83 -11.34
C ASP A 68 8.80 -4.12 -12.66
N SER A 69 9.92 -4.48 -13.30
CA SER A 69 10.36 -3.85 -14.54
C SER A 69 9.81 -4.50 -15.81
N THR A 70 8.92 -5.49 -15.68
CA THR A 70 8.36 -6.22 -16.82
C THR A 70 7.31 -5.37 -17.54
N GLY A 71 7.38 -5.32 -18.87
CA GLY A 71 6.43 -4.59 -19.69
C GLY A 71 6.81 -3.14 -19.90
N SER A 72 5.87 -2.35 -20.44
CA SER A 72 6.17 -0.95 -20.75
C SER A 72 6.16 -0.08 -19.50
N LEU A 73 7.01 0.95 -19.51
CA LEU A 73 7.07 1.91 -18.41
C LEU A 73 5.74 2.60 -18.21
N LYS A 74 5.09 3.00 -19.31
CA LYS A 74 3.80 3.69 -19.23
C LYS A 74 2.73 2.82 -18.61
N HIS A 75 2.63 1.54 -19.01
CA HIS A 75 1.66 0.62 -18.45
C HIS A 75 1.87 0.44 -16.94
N ASN A 76 3.13 0.26 -16.54
CA ASN A 76 3.47 0.06 -15.13
C ASN A 76 3.20 1.32 -14.30
N GLN A 77 3.52 2.49 -14.85
CA GLN A 77 3.25 3.75 -14.17
C GLN A 77 1.75 3.94 -13.95
N ASP A 78 0.95 3.70 -15.00
CA ASP A 78 -0.50 3.85 -14.92
C ASP A 78 -1.10 2.83 -13.96
N LEU A 79 -0.66 1.58 -14.03
CA LEU A 79 -1.18 0.51 -13.16
C LEU A 79 -0.87 0.79 -11.69
N SER A 80 0.36 1.20 -11.39
CA SER A 80 0.74 1.50 -10.01
C SER A 80 -0.03 2.68 -9.45
N GLN A 81 -0.30 3.71 -10.28
CA GLN A 81 -1.10 4.85 -9.87
C GLN A 81 -2.55 4.42 -9.58
N ARG A 82 -3.16 3.65 -10.48
CA ARG A 82 -4.53 3.19 -10.29
C ARG A 82 -4.67 2.28 -9.08
N ARG A 83 -3.67 1.42 -8.83
CA ARG A 83 -3.69 0.55 -7.65
C ARG A 83 -3.59 1.34 -6.36
N ALA A 84 -2.71 2.34 -6.31
CA ALA A 84 -2.60 3.21 -5.14
C ALA A 84 -3.92 3.95 -4.90
N GLU A 85 -4.55 4.46 -5.96
CA GLU A 85 -5.83 5.16 -5.88
C GLU A 85 -6.95 4.23 -5.40
N SER A 86 -6.95 2.97 -5.84
CA SER A 86 -7.96 2.01 -5.41
C SER A 86 -7.87 1.71 -3.91
N VAL A 87 -6.67 1.57 -3.39
CA VAL A 87 -6.47 1.33 -1.95
C VAL A 87 -6.90 2.58 -1.16
N ALA A 88 -6.44 3.76 -1.57
CA ALA A 88 -6.81 5.00 -0.90
C ALA A 88 -8.32 5.25 -0.97
N GLY A 89 -8.93 4.98 -2.11
CA GLY A 89 -10.38 5.11 -2.28
C GLY A 89 -11.16 4.17 -1.37
N TYR A 90 -10.69 2.94 -1.23
CA TYR A 90 -11.33 1.99 -0.31
C TYR A 90 -11.25 2.49 1.12
N LEU A 91 -10.09 2.95 1.56
CA LEU A 91 -9.92 3.50 2.91
C LEU A 91 -10.81 4.72 3.11
N GLY A 92 -10.92 5.58 2.10
CA GLY A 92 -11.82 6.74 2.13
C GLY A 92 -13.26 6.32 2.35
N GLY A 93 -13.71 5.26 1.68
CA GLY A 93 -15.04 4.68 1.88
C GLY A 93 -15.26 4.10 3.27
N GLN A 94 -14.18 3.80 3.98
CA GLN A 94 -14.22 3.29 5.35
C GLN A 94 -14.08 4.42 6.40
N GLY A 95 -14.19 5.66 5.98
CA GLY A 95 -14.22 6.80 6.89
C GLY A 95 -12.90 7.52 7.11
N ILE A 96 -11.88 7.21 6.31
CA ILE A 96 -10.61 7.94 6.39
C ILE A 96 -10.72 9.23 5.56
N ASP A 97 -10.45 10.36 6.18
CA ASP A 97 -10.52 11.67 5.51
C ASP A 97 -9.50 11.71 4.37
N GLN A 98 -9.97 12.03 3.16
CA GLN A 98 -9.12 12.09 1.97
C GLN A 98 -8.00 13.13 2.11
N ARG A 99 -8.20 14.17 2.92
CA ARG A 99 -7.17 15.19 3.16
C ARG A 99 -5.95 14.62 3.91
N ARG A 100 -6.10 13.47 4.54
CA ARG A 100 -4.99 12.79 5.20
C ARG A 100 -4.20 11.88 4.26
N MET A 101 -4.70 11.63 3.05
CA MET A 101 -4.16 10.61 2.17
C MET A 101 -3.62 11.21 0.88
N SER A 102 -2.52 10.63 0.38
CA SER A 102 -2.07 10.82 -1.01
C SER A 102 -1.89 9.45 -1.64
N ALA A 103 -2.10 9.37 -2.95
CA ALA A 103 -1.93 8.12 -3.70
C ALA A 103 -1.02 8.40 -4.89
N VAL A 104 0.12 7.73 -4.94
CA VAL A 104 1.14 7.96 -5.96
C VAL A 104 1.63 6.63 -6.53
N GLY A 105 1.69 6.52 -7.85
CA GLY A 105 2.30 5.40 -8.52
C GLY A 105 3.73 5.70 -8.89
N PHE A 106 4.64 4.81 -8.53
CA PHE A 106 6.06 4.94 -8.83
C PHE A 106 6.51 4.02 -9.97
N GLY A 107 5.59 3.15 -10.49
CA GLY A 107 5.99 2.18 -11.49
C GLY A 107 7.14 1.33 -11.01
N PRO A 108 8.14 1.03 -11.88
CA PRO A 108 9.30 0.22 -11.49
C PRO A 108 10.45 1.03 -10.92
N SER A 109 10.28 2.31 -10.62
CA SER A 109 11.40 3.23 -10.30
C SER A 109 12.01 3.01 -8.93
N GLN A 110 11.32 2.29 -8.01
CA GLN A 110 11.82 2.09 -6.64
C GLN A 110 11.80 0.61 -6.26
N PRO A 111 12.70 -0.18 -6.85
CA PRO A 111 12.74 -1.61 -6.54
C PRO A 111 13.30 -1.85 -5.14
N VAL A 112 12.79 -2.91 -4.48
CA VAL A 112 13.31 -3.37 -3.19
C VAL A 112 14.10 -4.66 -3.34
N ALA A 113 14.06 -5.26 -4.54
CA ALA A 113 14.76 -6.51 -4.83
C ALA A 113 15.15 -6.54 -6.32
N SER A 114 15.90 -7.56 -6.72
CA SER A 114 16.35 -7.69 -8.11
C SER A 114 15.18 -8.01 -9.03
N ASN A 115 15.09 -7.32 -10.17
CA ASN A 115 14.15 -7.65 -11.23
C ASN A 115 14.64 -8.80 -12.12
N ALA A 116 15.84 -9.33 -11.87
CA ALA A 116 16.41 -10.41 -12.65
C ALA A 116 15.81 -11.77 -12.31
N SER A 117 15.19 -11.92 -11.13
CA SER A 117 14.57 -13.17 -10.71
C SER A 117 13.07 -12.96 -10.46
N GLU A 118 12.27 -14.03 -10.59
CA GLU A 118 10.83 -13.94 -10.27
C GLU A 118 10.62 -13.66 -8.78
N ALA A 119 11.43 -14.22 -7.91
CA ALA A 119 11.33 -13.95 -6.48
C ALA A 119 11.52 -12.45 -6.18
N GLY A 120 12.50 -11.81 -6.83
CA GLY A 120 12.74 -10.38 -6.66
C GLY A 120 11.63 -9.54 -7.29
N ARG A 121 11.18 -9.90 -8.49
CA ARG A 121 10.09 -9.20 -9.15
C ARG A 121 8.81 -9.25 -8.31
N SER A 122 8.51 -10.38 -7.69
CA SER A 122 7.35 -10.51 -6.81
C SER A 122 7.42 -9.54 -5.63
N GLN A 123 8.60 -9.33 -5.06
CA GLN A 123 8.78 -8.38 -3.97
C GLN A 123 8.60 -6.93 -4.44
N ASN A 124 8.94 -6.64 -5.69
CA ASN A 124 8.79 -5.29 -6.24
C ASN A 124 7.33 -4.95 -6.54
N ARG A 125 6.49 -5.95 -6.84
CA ARG A 125 5.05 -5.75 -7.09
C ARG A 125 4.33 -5.62 -5.75
N ARG A 126 4.08 -4.38 -5.33
CA ARG A 126 3.49 -4.10 -4.02
C ARG A 126 2.81 -2.74 -3.97
N VAL A 127 1.97 -2.55 -2.96
CA VAL A 127 1.52 -1.23 -2.54
C VAL A 127 2.00 -1.03 -1.10
N GLU A 128 2.63 0.11 -0.83
CA GLU A 128 3.08 0.47 0.51
C GLU A 128 2.19 1.58 1.04
N ILE A 129 1.77 1.45 2.29
CA ILE A 129 1.09 2.53 3.00
C ILE A 129 2.07 3.06 4.03
N GLN A 130 2.49 4.32 3.87
CA GLN A 130 3.36 4.99 4.84
C GLN A 130 2.50 5.85 5.74
N ILE A 131 2.65 5.67 7.04
CA ILE A 131 1.87 6.38 8.05
C ILE A 131 2.84 7.23 8.84
N ALA A 132 2.67 8.56 8.77
CA ALA A 132 3.55 9.51 9.45
C ALA A 132 2.74 10.34 10.43
N PRO A 133 3.23 10.51 11.69
CA PRO A 133 2.51 11.37 12.62
C PRO A 133 2.55 12.82 12.14
N ILE A 134 1.43 13.52 12.36
CA ILE A 134 1.38 14.96 12.11
C ILE A 134 2.08 15.64 13.25
N THR A 135 3.21 16.30 12.97
CA THR A 135 3.95 17.02 13.98
C THR A 135 3.50 18.48 13.99
N GLN A 136 3.33 19.01 15.18
CA GLN A 136 3.09 20.45 15.31
C GLN A 136 4.43 21.15 15.36
N SER A 137 4.59 22.11 14.48
CA SER A 137 5.79 22.95 14.47
C SER A 137 5.62 24.12 15.43
#